data_b33f263e28384e594955b6f5093dcd66
#
_entry.id   b33f263e28384e594955b6f5093dcd66
#
_cell.length_a   1.000
_cell.length_b   1.000
_cell.length_c   1.000
_cell.angle_alpha   90.00
_cell.angle_beta   90.00
_cell.angle_gamma   90.00
#
_symmetry.space_group_name_H-M   'P 1'
#
loop_
_entity.id
_entity.type
_entity.pdbx_description
1 polymer ?
#
loop_
_entity_poly.entity_id
_entity_poly.type
_entity_poly.pdbx_seq_one_letter_code
_entity_poly.pdbx_strand_id
1 'polypeptide(L)' 'MIVYDRLWKTMKERQISQYKLDREYGFSPGQIARLRKNENITIYTLNRLCEILQCRVEDIIEYRPDKPETSA' A
#
# COMPACT_ATOMS: atom_id res chain seq x y z
N MET A 1 9.43 10.26 3.01
CA MET A 1 8.25 9.56 3.56
C MET A 1 7.93 8.32 2.74
N ILE A 2 7.28 7.37 3.34
CA ILE A 2 6.81 6.19 2.63
C ILE A 2 5.42 6.47 2.07
N VAL A 3 5.23 6.16 0.80
CA VAL A 3 3.93 6.32 0.15
C VAL A 3 3.50 5.00 -0.47
N TYR A 4 2.19 4.85 -0.69
CA TYR A 4 1.63 3.60 -1.20
C TYR A 4 1.04 3.77 -2.60
N ASP A 5 1.55 4.73 -3.37
CA ASP A 5 1.00 4.99 -4.71
C ASP A 5 1.08 3.75 -5.60
N ARG A 6 2.16 2.99 -5.46
CA ARG A 6 2.35 1.78 -6.27
C ARG A 6 1.33 0.70 -5.94
N LEU A 7 0.85 0.69 -4.70
CA LEU A 7 -0.16 -0.29 -4.28
C LEU A 7 -1.41 -0.19 -5.14
N TRP A 8 -1.88 1.02 -5.38
CA TRP A 8 -3.11 1.22 -6.15
C TRP A 8 -2.97 0.74 -7.58
N LYS A 9 -1.82 1.01 -8.18
CA LYS A 9 -1.51 0.54 -9.52
C LYS A 9 -1.46 -0.98 -9.57
N THR A 10 -0.79 -1.60 -8.62
CA THR A 10 -0.66 -3.05 -8.56
C THR A 10 -2.02 -3.71 -8.34
N MET A 11 -2.84 -3.15 -7.46
CA MET A 11 -4.20 -3.64 -7.24
C MET A 11 -5.01 -3.62 -8.54
N LYS A 12 -4.89 -2.54 -9.30
CA LYS A 12 -5.60 -2.43 -10.57
C LYS A 12 -5.10 -3.48 -11.55
N GLU A 13 -3.81 -3.70 -11.62
CA GLU A 13 -3.24 -4.71 -12.50
C GLU A 13 -3.68 -6.12 -12.12
N ARG A 14 -3.87 -6.38 -10.83
CA ARG A 14 -4.31 -7.68 -10.33
C ARG A 14 -5.83 -7.80 -10.27
N GLN A 15 -6.55 -6.74 -10.65
CA GLN A 15 -8.01 -6.70 -10.65
C GLN A 15 -8.58 -6.93 -9.24
N ILE A 16 -7.92 -6.37 -8.24
CA ILE A 16 -8.38 -6.41 -6.86
C ILE A 16 -8.73 -4.98 -6.44
N SER A 17 -10.02 -4.71 -6.27
CA SER A 17 -10.50 -3.40 -5.85
C SER A 17 -10.38 -3.24 -4.34
N GLN A 18 -10.53 -2.00 -3.86
CA GLN A 18 -10.57 -1.76 -2.42
C GLN A 18 -11.74 -2.49 -1.77
N TYR A 19 -12.86 -2.54 -2.47
CA TYR A 19 -14.03 -3.27 -2.00
C TYR A 19 -13.73 -4.75 -1.83
N LYS A 20 -13.07 -5.35 -2.82
CA LYS A 20 -12.70 -6.75 -2.77
C LYS A 20 -11.69 -7.01 -1.65
N LEU A 21 -10.76 -6.09 -1.45
CA LEU A 21 -9.77 -6.21 -0.38
C LEU A 21 -10.47 -6.26 0.98
N ASP A 22 -11.49 -5.45 1.18
CA ASP A 22 -12.29 -5.46 2.39
C ASP A 22 -13.10 -6.76 2.52
N ARG A 23 -13.88 -7.08 1.51
CA ARG A 23 -14.88 -8.14 1.61
C ARG A 23 -14.28 -9.54 1.56
N GLU A 24 -13.25 -9.74 0.76
CA GLU A 24 -12.68 -11.06 0.57
C GLU A 24 -11.42 -11.30 1.40
N TYR A 25 -10.71 -10.25 1.74
CA TYR A 25 -9.42 -10.41 2.42
C TYR A 25 -9.40 -9.79 3.81
N GLY A 26 -10.51 -9.24 4.25
CA GLY A 26 -10.66 -8.80 5.62
C GLY A 26 -9.96 -7.51 6.00
N PHE A 27 -9.63 -6.68 5.02
CA PHE A 27 -9.07 -5.37 5.32
C PHE A 27 -10.21 -4.40 5.66
N SER A 28 -10.21 -3.89 6.87
CA SER A 28 -11.27 -2.97 7.29
C SER A 28 -11.20 -1.65 6.52
N PRO A 29 -12.33 -0.93 6.42
CA PRO A 29 -12.31 0.39 5.80
C PRO A 29 -11.30 1.34 6.44
N GLY A 30 -11.07 1.22 7.75
CA GLY A 30 -10.08 2.03 8.43
C GLY A 30 -8.67 1.73 7.97
N GLN A 31 -8.34 0.47 7.78
CA GLN A 31 -7.03 0.08 7.26
C GLN A 31 -6.81 0.61 5.85
N ILE A 32 -7.83 0.51 5.02
CA ILE A 32 -7.76 1.00 3.64
C ILE A 32 -7.60 2.53 3.62
N ALA A 33 -8.32 3.22 4.51
CA ALA A 33 -8.19 4.67 4.63
C ALA A 33 -6.77 5.09 5.03
N ARG A 34 -6.15 4.33 5.93
CA ARG A 34 -4.76 4.62 6.32
C ARG A 34 -3.82 4.48 5.13
N LEU A 35 -4.03 3.48 4.31
CA LEU A 35 -3.22 3.30 3.10
C LEU A 35 -3.39 4.48 2.15
N ARG A 36 -4.62 4.98 1.99
CA ARG A 36 -4.86 6.14 1.13
C ARG A 36 -4.17 7.40 1.65
N LYS A 37 -4.01 7.50 2.96
CA LYS A 37 -3.37 8.66 3.58
C LYS A 37 -1.87 8.49 3.81
N ASN A 38 -1.31 7.39 3.33
CA ASN A 38 0.10 7.06 3.53
C ASN A 38 0.48 6.99 5.01
N GLU A 39 -0.42 6.48 5.83
CA GLU A 39 -0.16 6.30 7.25
C GLU A 39 0.53 4.97 7.49
N ASN A 40 1.09 4.81 8.68
CA ASN A 40 1.89 3.63 9.00
C ASN A 40 1.07 2.35 8.96
N ILE A 41 1.71 1.30 8.46
CA ILE A 41 1.17 -0.05 8.54
C ILE A 41 2.26 -0.94 9.14
N THR A 42 1.84 -2.09 9.65
CA THR A 42 2.80 -3.05 10.19
C THR A 42 3.43 -3.85 9.05
N ILE A 43 4.58 -4.42 9.34
CA ILE A 43 5.22 -5.33 8.40
C ILE A 43 4.33 -6.54 8.14
N TYR A 44 3.57 -6.97 9.16
CA TYR A 44 2.60 -8.06 8.99
C TYR A 44 1.57 -7.70 7.91
N THR A 45 1.03 -6.48 7.97
CA THR A 45 0.06 -6.03 6.99
C THR A 45 0.68 -5.96 5.59
N LEU A 46 1.91 -5.46 5.51
CA LEU A 46 2.64 -5.42 4.25
C LEU A 46 2.82 -6.82 3.68
N ASN A 47 3.18 -7.78 4.54
CA ASN A 47 3.34 -9.16 4.12
C ASN A 47 2.02 -9.71 3.54
N ARG A 48 0.90 -9.41 4.19
CA ARG A 48 -0.40 -9.85 3.70
C ARG A 48 -0.71 -9.27 2.32
N LEU A 49 -0.40 -7.99 2.12
CA LEU A 49 -0.63 -7.36 0.82
C LEU A 49 0.19 -8.04 -0.27
N CYS A 50 1.44 -8.36 0.02
CA CYS A 50 2.27 -9.06 -0.94
C CYS A 50 1.69 -10.43 -1.30
N GLU A 51 1.19 -11.15 -0.30
CA GLU A 51 0.59 -12.47 -0.53
C GLU A 51 -0.69 -12.37 -1.35
N ILE A 52 -1.55 -11.42 -1.00
CA ILE A 52 -2.83 -11.25 -1.70
C ILE A 52 -2.61 -10.85 -3.16
N LEU A 53 -1.69 -9.91 -3.39
CA LEU A 53 -1.47 -9.37 -4.72
C LEU A 53 -0.44 -10.16 -5.51
N GLN A 54 0.23 -11.12 -4.88
CA GLN A 54 1.29 -11.90 -5.52
C GLN A 54 2.31 -10.96 -6.16
N CYS A 55 2.86 -10.07 -5.34
CA CYS A 55 3.78 -9.05 -5.81
C CYS A 55 4.91 -8.85 -4.80
N ARG A 56 5.83 -7.99 -5.13
CA ARG A 56 6.99 -7.70 -4.30
C ARG A 56 6.71 -6.45 -3.46
N VAL A 57 7.55 -6.25 -2.43
CA VAL A 57 7.41 -5.10 -1.54
C VAL A 57 7.47 -3.79 -2.33
N GLU A 58 8.37 -3.70 -3.29
CA GLU A 58 8.54 -2.49 -4.08
C GLU A 58 7.36 -2.20 -5.01
N ASP A 59 6.46 -3.16 -5.17
CA ASP A 59 5.23 -2.93 -5.93
C ASP A 59 4.13 -2.31 -5.05
N ILE A 60 4.41 -2.14 -3.78
CA ILE A 60 3.43 -1.62 -2.81
C ILE A 60 3.90 -0.31 -2.22
N ILE A 61 5.15 -0.24 -1.76
CA ILE A 61 5.66 0.94 -1.07
C ILE A 61 6.81 1.56 -1.85
N GLU A 62 6.97 2.86 -1.60
CA GLU A 62 8.04 3.63 -2.21
C GLU A 62 8.49 4.70 -1.22
N TYR A 63 9.80 4.91 -1.11
CA TYR A 63 10.31 6.01 -0.32
C TYR A 63 10.48 7.24 -1.21
N ARG A 64 9.96 8.36 -0.73
CA ARG A 64 10.16 9.65 -1.39
C ARG A 64 10.78 10.62 -0.41
N PRO A 65 11.88 11.29 -0.78
CA PRO A 65 12.44 12.33 0.08
C PRO A 65 11.43 13.42 0.34
N ASP A 66 11.32 13.85 1.58
CA ASP A 66 10.35 14.88 1.96
C ASP A 66 10.72 16.24 1.39
N LYS A 67 11.98 16.57 1.43
CA LYS A 67 12.47 17.89 1.00
C LYS A 67 13.76 17.72 0.23
N PRO A 68 13.67 17.60 -1.08
CA PRO A 68 14.88 17.38 -1.89
C PRO A 68 15.95 18.44 -1.69
N GLU A 69 15.55 19.67 -1.46
CA GLU A 69 16.50 20.78 -1.31
C GLU A 69 17.23 20.78 0.02
N THR A 70 16.80 19.99 0.97
CA THR A 70 17.46 20.00 2.28
C THR A 70 18.85 19.47 2.25
N SER A 71 19.22 18.83 1.19
CA SER A 71 20.58 18.36 1.03
C SER A 71 21.58 19.52 1.02
N ALA A 72 21.09 20.65 0.74
CA ALA A 72 21.92 21.83 0.71
C ALA A 72 22.42 22.19 2.10
#